data_135ae4d3d8043b61e01f951341f42ee3
#
_entry.id   135ae4d3d8043b61e01f951341f42ee3
#
_cell.length_a   1.000
_cell.length_b   1.000
_cell.length_c   1.000
_cell.angle_alpha   90.00
_cell.angle_beta   90.00
_cell.angle_gamma   90.00
#
_symmetry.space_group_name_H-M   'P 1'
#
loop_
_entity.id
_entity.type
_entity.pdbx_description
1 polymer ?
#
loop_
_entity_poly.entity_id
_entity_poly.type
_entity_poly.pdbx_seq_one_letter_code
_entity_poly.pdbx_strand_id
1 'polypeptide(L)'
;MKVAKIRYNDKDAPAAFTKSLKETGFGVIVDHPIKSQLVEAVYEEWKVFFNSESKHQYLFDPINQDGYFPLGTENAKGYSAKDHKEFFHF
;
A
#
# COMPACT_ATOMS: atom_id res chain seq x y z
N MET A 1 23.09 -1.70 -5.77
CA MET A 1 22.05 -2.52 -6.39
C MET A 1 21.00 -1.64 -7.03
N LYS A 2 20.62 -1.94 -8.24
CA LYS A 2 19.67 -1.12 -9.00
C LYS A 2 18.38 -1.87 -9.23
N VAL A 3 17.26 -1.27 -8.83
CA VAL A 3 15.94 -1.85 -9.06
C VAL A 3 15.62 -1.80 -10.56
N ALA A 4 15.21 -2.93 -11.12
CA ALA A 4 14.90 -3.02 -12.54
C ALA A 4 13.58 -2.33 -12.86
N LYS A 5 13.54 -1.65 -14.01
CA LYS A 5 12.30 -1.14 -14.61
C LYS A 5 11.88 -2.11 -15.69
N ILE A 6 10.71 -2.72 -15.53
CA ILE A 6 10.23 -3.77 -16.41
C ILE A 6 9.00 -3.26 -17.15
N ARG A 7 9.03 -3.39 -18.48
CA ARG A 7 7.89 -2.99 -19.31
C ARG A 7 6.81 -4.06 -19.22
N TYR A 8 5.61 -3.64 -18.90
CA TYR A 8 4.47 -4.54 -18.66
C TYR A 8 4.24 -5.53 -19.78
N ASN A 9 4.36 -5.09 -21.04
CA ASN A 9 4.06 -5.93 -22.20
C ASN A 9 5.25 -6.72 -22.72
N ASP A 10 6.41 -6.63 -22.10
CA ASP A 10 7.56 -7.42 -22.50
C ASP A 10 7.33 -8.90 -22.28
N LYS A 11 7.82 -9.70 -23.21
CA LYS A 11 7.66 -11.16 -23.23
C LYS A 11 8.18 -11.81 -21.94
N ASP A 12 9.29 -11.33 -21.45
CA ASP A 12 9.96 -11.84 -20.24
C ASP A 12 9.70 -11.00 -19.00
N ALA A 13 8.66 -10.15 -19.03
CA ALA A 13 8.32 -9.34 -17.88
C ALA A 13 8.15 -10.13 -16.58
N PRO A 14 7.43 -11.28 -16.56
CA PRO A 14 7.30 -12.05 -15.32
C PRO A 14 8.63 -12.55 -14.78
N ALA A 15 9.51 -13.04 -15.64
CA ALA A 15 10.83 -13.52 -15.23
C ALA A 15 11.72 -12.38 -14.72
N ALA A 16 11.70 -11.26 -15.44
CA ALA A 16 12.48 -10.08 -15.04
C ALA A 16 12.00 -9.49 -13.71
N PHE A 17 10.69 -9.47 -13.51
CA PHE A 17 10.10 -8.99 -12.27
C PHE A 17 10.49 -9.89 -11.09
N THR A 18 10.37 -11.21 -11.26
CA THR A 18 10.78 -12.17 -10.26
C THR A 18 12.25 -12.03 -9.89
N LYS A 19 13.11 -11.86 -10.91
CA LYS A 19 14.55 -11.66 -10.69
C LYS A 19 14.81 -10.40 -9.88
N SER A 20 14.15 -9.30 -10.22
CA SER A 20 14.31 -8.03 -9.50
C SER A 20 13.89 -8.17 -8.03
N LEU A 21 12.78 -8.86 -7.78
CA LEU A 21 12.33 -9.11 -6.41
C LEU A 21 13.33 -9.93 -5.61
N LYS A 22 13.94 -10.94 -6.22
CA LYS A 22 14.96 -11.77 -5.56
C LYS A 22 16.22 -11.01 -5.24
N GLU A 23 16.65 -10.13 -6.14
CA GLU A 23 17.92 -9.41 -6.02
C GLU A 23 17.82 -8.17 -5.15
N THR A 24 16.69 -7.44 -5.21
CA THR A 24 16.55 -6.13 -4.56
C THR A 24 15.38 -6.02 -3.60
N GLY A 25 14.43 -6.96 -3.66
CA GLY A 25 13.18 -6.86 -2.93
C GLY A 25 12.12 -5.98 -3.59
N PHE A 26 12.46 -5.36 -4.72
CA PHE A 26 11.57 -4.44 -5.43
C PHE A 26 11.54 -4.71 -6.92
N GLY A 27 10.49 -4.26 -7.57
CA GLY A 27 10.39 -4.23 -9.01
C GLY A 27 9.51 -3.06 -9.42
N VAL A 28 9.86 -2.40 -10.52
CA VAL A 28 9.10 -1.27 -11.06
C VAL A 28 8.54 -1.69 -12.40
N ILE A 29 7.21 -1.66 -12.53
CA ILE A 29 6.54 -1.97 -13.79
C ILE A 29 6.17 -0.66 -14.46
N VAL A 30 6.61 -0.49 -15.71
CA VAL A 30 6.30 0.68 -16.53
C VAL A 30 5.37 0.30 -17.67
N ASP A 31 4.69 1.28 -18.22
CA ASP A 31 3.73 1.12 -19.32
C ASP A 31 2.60 0.13 -18.98
N HIS A 32 2.23 0.05 -17.69
CA HIS A 32 1.11 -0.78 -17.24
C HIS A 32 -0.23 -0.15 -17.67
N PRO A 33 -1.31 -0.95 -17.77
CA PRO A 33 -2.60 -0.45 -18.25
C PRO A 33 -3.36 0.42 -17.23
N ILE A 34 -2.88 0.52 -15.99
CA ILE A 34 -3.54 1.36 -14.99
C ILE A 34 -3.20 2.82 -15.28
N LYS A 35 -4.22 3.62 -15.55
CA LYS A 35 -4.03 5.03 -15.88
C LYS A 35 -3.60 5.82 -14.65
N SER A 36 -2.67 6.75 -14.84
CA SER A 36 -2.19 7.62 -13.76
C SER A 36 -3.31 8.43 -13.13
N GLN A 37 -4.30 8.83 -13.92
CA GLN A 37 -5.48 9.54 -13.43
C GLN A 37 -6.27 8.73 -12.41
N LEU A 38 -6.39 7.43 -12.63
CA LEU A 38 -7.07 6.54 -11.67
C LEU A 38 -6.28 6.44 -10.37
N VAL A 39 -4.96 6.28 -10.47
CA VAL A 39 -4.08 6.22 -9.30
C VAL A 39 -4.19 7.51 -8.48
N GLU A 40 -4.13 8.65 -9.15
CA GLU A 40 -4.27 9.95 -8.50
C GLU A 40 -5.63 10.11 -7.81
N ALA A 41 -6.70 9.67 -8.46
CA ALA A 41 -8.04 9.71 -7.90
C ALA A 41 -8.16 8.86 -6.63
N VAL A 42 -7.59 7.66 -6.65
CA VAL A 42 -7.58 6.77 -5.48
C VAL A 42 -6.83 7.41 -4.31
N TYR A 43 -5.65 7.97 -4.56
CA TYR A 43 -4.89 8.67 -3.52
C TYR A 43 -5.68 9.84 -2.95
N GLU A 44 -6.32 10.63 -3.80
CA GLU A 44 -7.08 11.81 -3.37
C GLU A 44 -8.28 11.40 -2.52
N GLU A 45 -9.00 10.36 -2.92
CA GLU A 45 -10.15 9.86 -2.17
C GLU A 45 -9.74 9.30 -0.81
N TRP A 46 -8.66 8.56 -0.73
CA TRP A 46 -8.16 8.06 0.56
C TRP A 46 -7.68 9.20 1.45
N LYS A 47 -7.06 10.22 0.88
CA LYS A 47 -6.65 11.40 1.62
C LYS A 47 -7.85 12.11 2.25
N VAL A 48 -8.91 12.29 1.48
CA VAL A 48 -10.16 12.87 1.98
C VAL A 48 -10.74 12.01 3.11
N PHE A 49 -10.77 10.71 2.91
CA PHE A 49 -11.26 9.77 3.93
C PHE A 49 -10.48 9.91 5.25
N PHE A 50 -9.15 9.84 5.19
CA PHE A 50 -8.33 9.91 6.41
C PHE A 50 -8.37 11.28 7.08
N ASN A 51 -8.72 12.33 6.36
CA ASN A 51 -8.90 13.67 6.92
C ASN A 51 -10.33 13.95 7.39
N SER A 52 -11.25 13.00 7.20
CA SER A 52 -12.64 13.17 7.58
C SER A 52 -12.94 12.60 8.96
N GLU A 53 -14.00 13.11 9.59
CA GLU A 53 -14.51 12.51 10.84
C GLU A 53 -15.26 11.22 10.56
N SER A 54 -15.79 11.04 9.37
CA SER A 54 -16.57 9.86 9.00
C SER A 54 -15.75 8.57 9.04
N LYS A 55 -14.41 8.65 9.01
CA LYS A 55 -13.54 7.47 9.14
C LYS A 55 -13.83 6.68 10.42
N HIS A 56 -14.24 7.36 11.48
CA HIS A 56 -14.56 6.73 12.76
C HIS A 56 -15.82 5.86 12.74
N GLN A 57 -16.64 5.99 11.69
CA GLN A 57 -17.78 5.11 11.47
C GLN A 57 -17.38 3.74 10.94
N TYR A 58 -16.14 3.59 10.52
CA TYR A 58 -15.61 2.39 9.90
C TYR A 58 -14.51 1.74 10.74
N LEU A 59 -14.57 1.92 12.07
CA LEU A 59 -13.59 1.33 12.98
C LEU A 59 -13.46 -0.17 12.75
N PHE A 60 -12.22 -0.65 12.86
CA PHE A 60 -11.91 -2.04 12.59
C PHE A 60 -12.67 -3.00 13.51
N ASP A 61 -12.97 -4.18 12.96
CA ASP A 61 -13.50 -5.29 13.72
C ASP A 61 -12.33 -6.07 14.33
N PRO A 62 -12.25 -6.21 15.67
CA PRO A 62 -11.15 -6.93 16.30
C PRO A 62 -11.03 -8.39 15.90
N ILE A 63 -12.13 -9.01 15.47
CA ILE A 63 -12.14 -10.42 15.07
C ILE A 63 -11.68 -10.57 13.62
N ASN A 64 -12.29 -9.80 12.70
CA ASN A 64 -11.98 -9.88 11.28
C ASN A 64 -10.76 -9.06 10.87
N GLN A 65 -10.34 -8.11 11.71
CA GLN A 65 -9.20 -7.23 11.47
C GLN A 65 -9.36 -6.40 10.21
N ASP A 66 -10.59 -6.01 9.88
CA ASP A 66 -10.86 -5.12 8.75
C ASP A 66 -11.45 -3.80 9.25
N GLY A 67 -11.27 -2.75 8.46
CA GLY A 67 -11.78 -1.42 8.77
C GLY A 67 -10.67 -0.40 9.03
N TYR A 68 -11.06 0.70 9.65
CA TYR A 68 -10.17 1.81 9.95
C TYR A 68 -9.43 1.57 11.27
N PHE A 69 -8.10 1.61 11.20
CA PHE A 69 -7.24 1.52 12.38
C PHE A 69 -6.73 2.92 12.74
N PRO A 70 -7.18 3.48 13.87
CA PRO A 70 -6.75 4.81 14.29
C PRO A 70 -5.26 4.89 14.63
N LEU A 71 -4.74 6.11 14.65
CA LEU A 71 -3.39 6.37 15.13
C LEU A 71 -3.21 5.79 16.53
N GLY A 72 -2.07 5.14 16.74
CA GLY A 72 -1.74 4.58 18.04
C GLY A 72 -2.43 3.27 18.38
N THR A 73 -3.07 2.61 17.42
CA THR A 73 -3.72 1.32 17.64
C THR A 73 -2.72 0.19 17.87
N GLU A 74 -1.58 0.23 17.16
CA GLU A 74 -0.57 -0.82 17.20
C GLU A 74 0.75 -0.31 17.75
N ASN A 75 1.53 -1.24 18.32
CA ASN A 75 2.89 -0.95 18.75
C ASN A 75 3.89 -1.36 17.67
N ALA A 76 4.98 -0.61 17.56
CA ALA A 76 6.11 -1.05 16.76
C ALA A 76 6.69 -2.33 17.38
N LYS A 77 7.16 -3.25 16.54
CA LYS A 77 7.70 -4.54 16.99
C LYS A 77 8.86 -4.33 17.96
N GLY A 78 8.76 -4.93 19.15
CA GLY A 78 9.79 -4.82 20.19
C GLY A 78 9.70 -3.57 21.04
N TYR A 79 8.70 -2.72 20.85
CA TYR A 79 8.52 -1.48 21.58
C TYR A 79 7.17 -1.45 22.27
N SER A 80 7.11 -0.77 23.42
CA SER A 80 5.86 -0.55 24.14
C SER A 80 5.08 0.68 23.66
N ALA A 81 5.76 1.60 22.94
CA ALA A 81 5.13 2.80 22.40
C ALA A 81 4.23 2.47 21.22
N LYS A 82 3.09 3.18 21.14
CA LYS A 82 2.16 3.01 20.01
C LYS A 82 2.75 3.58 18.73
N ASP A 83 2.46 2.92 17.60
CA ASP A 83 2.85 3.37 16.28
C ASP A 83 2.09 4.64 15.89
N HIS A 84 2.78 5.56 15.23
CA HIS A 84 2.19 6.79 14.69
C HIS A 84 1.70 6.59 13.26
N LYS A 85 0.79 5.65 13.07
CA LYS A 85 0.19 5.43 11.76
C LYS A 85 -1.30 5.14 11.90
N GLU A 86 -2.05 5.55 10.91
CA GLU A 86 -3.42 5.11 10.73
C GLU A 86 -3.53 4.44 9.36
N PHE A 87 -4.44 3.50 9.24
CA PHE A 87 -4.60 2.77 7.99
C PHE A 87 -5.97 2.15 7.88
N PHE A 88 -6.31 1.70 6.70
CA PHE A 88 -7.54 0.96 6.44
C PHE A 88 -7.18 -0.41 5.89
N HIS A 89 -7.76 -1.44 6.46
CA HIS A 89 -7.50 -2.83 6.08
C HIS A 89 -8.80 -3.50 5.63
N PHE A 90 -8.76 -4.18 4.48
CA PHE A 90 -9.95 -4.88 3.96
C PHE A 90 -9.60 -6.26 3.42
#